data_f9366b0315aaf2e08e70b22c8bf90afb
#
_entry.id   f9366b0315aaf2e08e70b22c8bf90afb
#
_cell.length_a   1.000
_cell.length_b   1.000
_cell.length_c   1.000
_cell.angle_alpha   90.00
_cell.angle_beta   90.00
_cell.angle_gamma   90.00
#
_symmetry.space_group_name_H-M   'P 1'
#
loop_
_entity.id
_entity.type
_entity.pdbx_description
1 polymer ?
#
loop_
_entity_poly.entity_id
_entity_poly.type
_entity_poly.pdbx_seq_one_letter_code
_entity_poly.pdbx_strand_id
1 'polypeptide(L)'
;MLMWTKVANAAQSSFEGQALNFRVITLREPPKDELVTYLEAEHRRDQVLPKISRCARVEILVRSKNGANDLFELIVAIDSNNVIAKQHLEGKHSYIDAAYMKEVEEACLRDPKVQAEIETLNLPEGASVIVEPWAYATDGSNDMSRRISMVLPCIFNVRSQTH
;
A
#
# COMPACT_ATOMS: atom_id res chain seq x y z
N MET A 1 -3.07 -1.75 25.80
CA MET A 1 -2.28 -1.44 24.59
C MET A 1 -2.93 -2.15 23.41
N LEU A 2 -3.27 -1.41 22.36
CA LEU A 2 -3.99 -1.97 21.21
C LEU A 2 -3.11 -3.03 20.49
N MET A 3 -3.75 -4.08 19.97
CA MET A 3 -3.09 -5.19 19.26
C MET A 3 -2.15 -4.69 18.14
N TRP A 4 -2.61 -3.74 17.33
CA TRP A 4 -1.82 -3.17 16.22
C TRP A 4 -0.55 -2.45 16.67
N THR A 5 -0.58 -1.78 17.84
CA THR A 5 0.61 -1.13 18.42
C THR A 5 1.67 -2.16 18.79
N LYS A 6 1.26 -3.32 19.33
CA LYS A 6 2.21 -4.41 19.66
C LYS A 6 2.84 -4.99 18.38
N VAL A 7 2.03 -5.22 17.35
CA VAL A 7 2.50 -5.71 16.04
C VAL A 7 3.49 -4.72 15.42
N ALA A 8 3.15 -3.42 15.42
CA ALA A 8 4.04 -2.38 14.90
C ALA A 8 5.38 -2.32 15.66
N ASN A 9 5.35 -2.40 16.99
CA ASN A 9 6.56 -2.40 17.81
C ASN A 9 7.43 -3.63 17.55
N ALA A 10 6.84 -4.82 17.41
CA ALA A 10 7.58 -6.04 17.07
C ALA A 10 8.24 -5.91 15.69
N ALA A 11 7.52 -5.39 14.71
CA ALA A 11 8.06 -5.13 13.38
C ALA A 11 9.18 -4.08 13.40
N GLN A 12 9.01 -2.99 14.16
CA GLN A 12 10.00 -1.93 14.31
C GLN A 12 11.30 -2.44 14.92
N SER A 13 11.22 -3.30 15.93
CA SER A 13 12.40 -3.90 16.58
C SER A 13 13.25 -4.73 15.62
N SER A 14 12.69 -5.19 14.48
CA SER A 14 13.45 -5.93 13.47
C SER A 14 14.32 -5.05 12.57
N PHE A 15 14.25 -3.71 12.73
CA PHE A 15 14.95 -2.74 11.90
C PHE A 15 15.55 -1.62 12.77
N GLU A 16 16.30 -2.00 13.79
CA GLU A 16 16.88 -1.05 14.76
C GLU A 16 17.63 0.09 14.05
N GLY A 17 17.32 1.33 14.44
CA GLY A 17 17.99 2.53 13.97
C GLY A 17 17.66 2.95 12.53
N GLN A 18 16.71 2.28 11.86
CA GLN A 18 16.30 2.62 10.50
C GLN A 18 15.00 3.44 10.49
N ALA A 19 14.90 4.34 9.52
CA ALA A 19 13.64 5.06 9.30
C ALA A 19 12.65 4.15 8.56
N LEU A 20 11.48 3.97 9.17
CA LEU A 20 10.44 3.07 8.68
C LEU A 20 9.18 3.83 8.26
N ASN A 21 8.57 3.39 7.18
CA ASN A 21 7.24 3.82 6.77
C ASN A 21 6.34 2.59 6.64
N PHE A 22 5.43 2.43 7.59
CA PHE A 22 4.45 1.34 7.58
C PHE A 22 3.44 1.58 6.47
N ARG A 23 3.27 0.59 5.60
CA ARG A 23 2.36 0.64 4.46
C ARG A 23 1.06 -0.11 4.73
N VAL A 24 1.17 -1.29 5.31
CA VAL A 24 0.04 -2.16 5.64
C VAL A 24 0.30 -2.86 6.96
N ILE A 25 -0.70 -2.92 7.82
CA ILE A 25 -0.79 -3.84 8.94
C ILE A 25 -2.17 -4.46 8.89
N THR A 26 -2.24 -5.75 8.59
CA THR A 26 -3.50 -6.47 8.46
C THR A 26 -3.41 -7.86 9.11
N LEU A 27 -4.55 -8.45 9.43
CA LEU A 27 -4.59 -9.86 9.81
C LEU A 27 -4.22 -10.72 8.60
N ARG A 28 -3.40 -11.73 8.84
CA ARG A 28 -3.15 -12.79 7.87
C ARG A 28 -4.17 -13.89 8.12
N GLU A 29 -4.85 -14.32 7.05
CA GLU A 29 -5.73 -15.48 7.15
C GLU A 29 -4.92 -16.73 7.53
N PRO A 30 -5.43 -17.55 8.46
CA PRO A 30 -4.85 -18.86 8.76
C PRO A 30 -4.84 -19.75 7.51
N PRO A 31 -4.00 -20.79 7.46
CA PRO A 31 -4.11 -21.84 6.45
C PRO A 31 -5.53 -22.38 6.37
N LYS A 32 -6.00 -22.71 5.17
CA LYS A 32 -7.40 -23.11 4.95
C LYS A 32 -7.79 -24.37 5.71
N ASP A 33 -6.89 -25.32 5.83
CA ASP A 33 -7.08 -26.55 6.59
C ASP A 33 -7.29 -26.29 8.09
N GLU A 34 -6.50 -25.41 8.69
CA GLU A 34 -6.68 -24.98 10.08
C GLU A 34 -8.01 -24.22 10.25
N LEU A 35 -8.31 -23.30 9.33
CA LEU A 35 -9.52 -22.48 9.39
C LEU A 35 -10.78 -23.35 9.22
N VAL A 36 -10.81 -24.27 8.27
CA VAL A 36 -11.94 -25.18 8.04
C VAL A 36 -12.18 -26.05 9.27
N THR A 37 -11.12 -26.63 9.83
CA THR A 37 -11.22 -27.45 11.05
C THR A 37 -11.82 -26.68 12.22
N TYR A 38 -11.41 -25.41 12.38
CA TYR A 38 -11.98 -24.52 13.42
C TYR A 38 -13.47 -24.25 13.16
N LEU A 39 -13.83 -23.83 11.94
CA LEU A 39 -15.19 -23.47 11.58
C LEU A 39 -16.16 -24.67 11.71
N GLU A 40 -15.70 -25.88 11.35
CA GLU A 40 -16.48 -27.09 11.53
C GLU A 40 -16.73 -27.40 13.01
N ALA A 41 -15.71 -27.26 13.87
CA ALA A 41 -15.85 -27.45 15.32
C ALA A 41 -16.78 -26.40 15.93
N GLU A 42 -16.68 -25.13 15.50
CA GLU A 42 -17.57 -24.05 15.91
C GLU A 42 -19.02 -24.33 15.48
N HIS A 43 -19.22 -24.77 14.23
CA HIS A 43 -20.54 -25.13 13.70
C HIS A 43 -21.16 -26.29 14.47
N ARG A 44 -20.39 -27.31 14.86
CA ARG A 44 -20.85 -28.43 15.70
C ARG A 44 -21.06 -28.00 17.16
N ARG A 45 -20.65 -26.80 17.56
CA ARG A 45 -20.67 -26.28 18.93
C ARG A 45 -19.84 -27.14 19.89
N ASP A 46 -18.66 -27.58 19.41
CA ASP A 46 -17.74 -28.34 20.24
C ASP A 46 -17.33 -27.53 21.48
N GLN A 47 -17.24 -28.21 22.64
CA GLN A 47 -16.85 -27.54 23.91
C GLN A 47 -15.42 -26.98 23.88
N VAL A 48 -14.56 -27.59 23.07
CA VAL A 48 -13.16 -27.17 22.90
C VAL A 48 -12.91 -26.93 21.42
N LEU A 49 -12.64 -25.68 21.07
CA LEU A 49 -12.32 -25.31 19.71
C LEU A 49 -10.82 -25.51 19.42
N PRO A 50 -10.46 -25.94 18.20
CA PRO A 50 -9.07 -26.00 17.77
C PRO A 50 -8.40 -24.62 17.89
N LYS A 51 -7.14 -24.61 18.31
CA LYS A 51 -6.37 -23.35 18.37
C LYS A 51 -5.89 -22.97 16.99
N ILE A 52 -6.26 -21.78 16.53
CA ILE A 52 -5.74 -21.18 15.30
C ILE A 52 -4.61 -20.22 15.64
N SER A 53 -3.50 -20.30 14.92
CA SER A 53 -2.39 -19.35 15.02
C SER A 53 -2.77 -18.02 14.38
N ARG A 54 -2.86 -16.97 15.19
CA ARG A 54 -3.20 -15.63 14.71
C ARG A 54 -1.92 -14.88 14.32
N CYS A 55 -1.84 -14.47 13.07
CA CYS A 55 -0.72 -13.73 12.56
C CYS A 55 -1.17 -12.39 11.95
N ALA A 56 -0.30 -11.41 12.00
CA ALA A 56 -0.42 -10.17 11.24
C ALA A 56 0.59 -10.16 10.10
N ARG A 57 0.18 -9.65 8.94
CA ARG A 57 1.05 -9.28 7.82
C ARG A 57 1.35 -7.81 7.92
N VAL A 58 2.61 -7.45 7.82
CA VAL A 58 3.10 -6.07 7.90
C VAL A 58 3.95 -5.78 6.68
N GLU A 59 3.63 -4.73 5.94
CA GLU A 59 4.47 -4.22 4.87
C GLU A 59 5.11 -2.89 5.30
N ILE A 60 6.41 -2.78 5.12
CA ILE A 60 7.21 -1.65 5.56
C ILE A 60 8.16 -1.21 4.44
N LEU A 61 8.20 0.09 4.17
CA LEU A 61 9.31 0.69 3.45
C LEU A 61 10.40 1.07 4.44
N VAL A 62 11.59 0.57 4.18
CA VAL A 62 12.79 0.85 4.96
C VAL A 62 13.69 1.76 4.13
N ARG A 63 14.02 2.92 4.66
CA ARG A 63 14.90 3.86 3.96
C ARG A 63 16.33 3.36 3.99
N SER A 64 16.82 3.01 2.83
CA SER A 64 18.21 2.57 2.65
C SER A 64 19.19 3.73 2.74
N LYS A 65 20.46 3.46 3.03
CA LYS A 65 21.54 4.47 3.14
C LYS A 65 21.79 5.23 1.82
N ASN A 66 21.46 4.63 0.70
CA ASN A 66 21.56 5.25 -0.63
C ASN A 66 20.35 6.12 -1.00
N GLY A 67 19.38 6.29 -0.06
CA GLY A 67 18.17 7.07 -0.27
C GLY A 67 17.02 6.30 -0.94
N ALA A 68 17.24 5.08 -1.40
CA ALA A 68 16.19 4.23 -1.92
C ALA A 68 15.29 3.69 -0.78
N ASN A 69 14.08 3.30 -1.11
CA ASN A 69 13.18 2.64 -0.18
C ASN A 69 13.07 1.16 -0.54
N ASP A 70 13.50 0.31 0.36
CA ASP A 70 13.37 -1.15 0.24
C ASP A 70 12.04 -1.60 0.85
N LEU A 71 11.28 -2.42 0.14
CA LEU A 71 10.02 -2.96 0.63
C LEU A 71 10.25 -4.30 1.32
N PHE A 72 9.77 -4.40 2.55
CA PHE A 72 9.79 -5.65 3.33
C PHE A 72 8.38 -6.09 3.69
N GLU A 73 8.18 -7.40 3.68
CA GLU A 73 7.02 -8.06 4.28
C GLU A 73 7.47 -8.79 5.55
N LEU A 74 6.71 -8.62 6.64
CA LEU A 74 6.91 -9.36 7.87
C LEU A 74 5.63 -10.09 8.25
N ILE A 75 5.79 -11.25 8.86
CA ILE A 75 4.71 -11.97 9.53
C ILE A 75 5.00 -11.94 11.02
N VAL A 76 4.05 -11.40 11.77
CA VAL A 76 4.13 -11.27 13.23
C VAL A 76 3.11 -12.18 13.87
N ALA A 77 3.56 -13.09 14.73
CA ALA A 77 2.68 -13.90 15.55
C ALA A 77 2.07 -13.01 16.66
N ILE A 78 0.75 -12.83 16.63
CA ILE A 78 0.05 -11.87 17.51
C ILE A 78 0.12 -12.29 18.96
N ASP A 79 0.02 -13.59 19.24
CA ASP A 79 0.01 -14.12 20.61
C ASP A 79 1.34 -13.92 21.33
N SER A 80 2.45 -14.04 20.61
CA SER A 80 3.82 -13.90 21.18
C SER A 80 4.48 -12.56 20.88
N ASN A 81 3.90 -11.73 20.00
CA ASN A 81 4.48 -10.50 19.48
C ASN A 81 5.86 -10.69 18.82
N ASN A 82 6.12 -11.86 18.25
CA ASN A 82 7.38 -12.15 17.59
C ASN A 82 7.23 -12.09 16.08
N VAL A 83 8.24 -11.55 15.40
CA VAL A 83 8.38 -11.67 13.95
C VAL A 83 8.81 -13.10 13.65
N ILE A 84 7.96 -13.84 12.92
CA ILE A 84 8.21 -15.23 12.54
C ILE A 84 8.69 -15.40 11.11
N ALA A 85 8.49 -14.37 10.28
CA ALA A 85 9.05 -14.31 8.93
C ALA A 85 9.36 -12.86 8.56
N LYS A 86 10.43 -12.65 7.80
CA LYS A 86 10.85 -11.36 7.25
C LYS A 86 11.39 -11.60 5.85
N GLN A 87 10.81 -10.92 4.87
CA GLN A 87 11.17 -11.05 3.46
C GLN A 87 11.44 -9.68 2.85
N HIS A 88 12.55 -9.50 2.16
CA HIS A 88 12.78 -8.38 1.28
C HIS A 88 12.05 -8.64 -0.05
N LEU A 89 11.19 -7.72 -0.45
CA LEU A 89 10.42 -7.80 -1.69
C LEU A 89 11.16 -7.03 -2.80
N GLU A 90 12.27 -7.60 -3.25
CA GLU A 90 13.12 -6.99 -4.26
C GLU A 90 12.34 -6.76 -5.57
N GLY A 91 12.50 -5.58 -6.16
CA GLY A 91 11.81 -5.18 -7.39
C GLY A 91 10.29 -5.03 -7.26
N LYS A 92 9.76 -5.04 -6.04
CA LYS A 92 8.34 -4.81 -5.78
C LYS A 92 8.11 -3.42 -5.22
N HIS A 93 6.88 -2.92 -5.44
CA HIS A 93 6.46 -1.62 -4.94
C HIS A 93 5.27 -1.76 -4.00
N SER A 94 5.23 -0.92 -2.97
CA SER A 94 4.07 -0.84 -2.08
C SER A 94 2.85 -0.24 -2.80
N TYR A 95 1.71 -0.27 -2.15
CA TYR A 95 0.50 0.42 -2.64
C TYR A 95 0.75 1.91 -2.89
N ILE A 96 0.00 2.48 -3.84
CA ILE A 96 -0.04 3.92 -4.07
C ILE A 96 -0.71 4.58 -2.86
N ASP A 97 -0.09 5.63 -2.33
CA ASP A 97 -0.64 6.45 -1.26
C ASP A 97 -0.89 7.89 -1.74
N ALA A 98 -1.56 8.67 -0.90
CA ALA A 98 -1.91 10.05 -1.22
C ALA A 98 -0.68 10.93 -1.49
N ALA A 99 0.44 10.70 -0.80
CA ALA A 99 1.66 11.46 -1.03
C ALA A 99 2.25 11.17 -2.42
N TYR A 100 2.30 9.89 -2.79
CA TYR A 100 2.75 9.50 -4.12
C TYR A 100 1.81 9.98 -5.23
N MET A 101 0.49 9.89 -5.00
CA MET A 101 -0.51 10.42 -5.95
C MET A 101 -0.27 11.90 -6.23
N LYS A 102 -0.07 12.69 -5.18
CA LYS A 102 0.24 14.13 -5.29
C LYS A 102 1.55 14.39 -6.03
N GLU A 103 2.60 13.62 -5.74
CA GLU A 103 3.90 13.75 -6.42
C GLU A 103 3.78 13.49 -7.92
N VAL A 104 3.02 12.45 -8.31
CA VAL A 104 2.78 12.10 -9.73
C VAL A 104 1.94 13.17 -10.42
N GLU A 105 0.86 13.66 -9.78
CA GLU A 105 0.05 14.76 -10.28
C GLU A 105 0.87 16.01 -10.55
N GLU A 106 1.65 16.45 -9.54
CA GLU A 106 2.51 17.63 -9.66
C GLU A 106 3.60 17.46 -10.73
N ALA A 107 4.18 16.27 -10.87
CA ALA A 107 5.17 15.99 -11.90
C ALA A 107 4.54 16.03 -13.31
N CYS A 108 3.37 15.45 -13.47
CA CYS A 108 2.62 15.46 -14.73
C CYS A 108 2.24 16.89 -15.14
N LEU A 109 1.64 17.65 -14.22
CA LEU A 109 1.19 19.03 -14.51
C LEU A 109 2.35 20.01 -14.75
N ARG A 110 3.57 19.70 -14.29
CA ARG A 110 4.77 20.51 -14.57
C ARG A 110 5.44 20.18 -15.90
N ASP A 111 5.09 19.07 -16.54
CA ASP A 111 5.71 18.68 -17.80
C ASP A 111 5.31 19.65 -18.93
N PRO A 112 6.29 20.24 -19.67
CA PRO A 112 5.98 21.23 -20.71
C PRO A 112 5.10 20.69 -21.84
N LYS A 113 5.16 19.40 -22.15
CA LYS A 113 4.32 18.78 -23.18
C LYS A 113 2.86 18.70 -22.72
N VAL A 114 2.68 18.33 -21.44
CA VAL A 114 1.33 18.29 -20.84
C VAL A 114 0.73 19.70 -20.79
N GLN A 115 1.52 20.70 -20.42
CA GLN A 115 1.06 22.10 -20.40
C GLN A 115 0.66 22.58 -21.80
N ALA A 116 1.45 22.28 -22.82
CA ALA A 116 1.12 22.63 -24.20
C ALA A 116 -0.19 21.97 -24.67
N GLU A 117 -0.42 20.71 -24.32
CA GLU A 117 -1.68 20.03 -24.64
C GLU A 117 -2.88 20.65 -23.89
N ILE A 118 -2.71 21.01 -22.61
CA ILE A 118 -3.77 21.66 -21.81
C ILE A 118 -4.16 23.00 -22.45
N GLU A 119 -3.20 23.78 -22.94
CA GLU A 119 -3.49 25.07 -23.62
C GLU A 119 -4.37 24.88 -24.87
N THR A 120 -4.21 23.78 -25.59
CA THR A 120 -5.02 23.48 -26.78
C THR A 120 -6.50 23.21 -26.46
N LEU A 121 -6.81 22.81 -25.22
CA LEU A 121 -8.17 22.47 -24.81
C LEU A 121 -9.08 23.69 -24.69
N ASN A 122 -8.54 24.91 -24.66
CA ASN A 122 -9.32 26.15 -24.52
C ASN A 122 -10.37 26.03 -23.39
N LEU A 123 -9.94 25.63 -22.20
CA LEU A 123 -10.83 25.36 -21.08
C LEU A 123 -11.63 26.60 -20.68
N PRO A 124 -12.92 26.46 -20.31
CA PRO A 124 -13.72 27.56 -19.84
C PRO A 124 -13.16 28.11 -18.53
N GLU A 125 -13.49 29.38 -18.22
CA GLU A 125 -13.09 30.02 -16.97
C GLU A 125 -13.54 29.20 -15.76
N GLY A 126 -12.64 29.02 -14.79
CA GLY A 126 -12.84 28.20 -13.59
C GLY A 126 -12.71 26.69 -13.79
N ALA A 127 -12.42 26.22 -15.01
CA ALA A 127 -12.05 24.84 -15.22
C ALA A 127 -10.56 24.60 -14.94
N SER A 128 -10.24 23.43 -14.40
CA SER A 128 -8.88 22.99 -14.18
C SER A 128 -8.69 21.55 -14.63
N VAL A 129 -7.45 21.19 -14.98
CA VAL A 129 -7.09 19.80 -15.21
C VAL A 129 -6.57 19.23 -13.89
N ILE A 130 -7.15 18.10 -13.50
CA ILE A 130 -6.64 17.25 -12.42
C ILE A 130 -6.08 15.99 -13.02
N VAL A 131 -5.12 15.38 -12.34
CA VAL A 131 -4.48 14.14 -12.80
C VAL A 131 -4.77 13.05 -11.81
N GLU A 132 -5.31 11.94 -12.29
CA GLU A 132 -5.59 10.76 -11.48
C GLU A 132 -4.53 9.69 -11.76
N PRO A 133 -3.59 9.46 -10.82
CA PRO A 133 -2.57 8.43 -10.97
C PRO A 133 -3.13 7.03 -10.71
N TRP A 134 -2.82 6.11 -11.62
CA TRP A 134 -3.17 4.70 -11.52
C TRP A 134 -1.93 3.82 -11.49
N ALA A 135 -2.02 2.68 -10.82
CA ALA A 135 -0.98 1.68 -10.95
C ALA A 135 -0.94 1.15 -12.38
N TYR A 136 0.25 1.18 -12.98
CA TYR A 136 0.42 0.58 -14.30
C TYR A 136 0.35 -0.95 -14.19
N ALA A 137 -0.61 -1.54 -14.88
CA ALA A 137 -0.71 -2.99 -15.02
C ALA A 137 0.09 -3.40 -16.26
N THR A 138 1.11 -4.25 -16.07
CA THR A 138 1.94 -4.74 -17.15
C THR A 138 1.50 -6.12 -17.62
N ASP A 139 1.73 -6.41 -18.88
CA ASP A 139 1.64 -7.75 -19.47
C ASP A 139 2.89 -8.62 -19.20
N GLY A 140 3.84 -8.10 -18.42
CA GLY A 140 5.11 -8.73 -18.13
C GLY A 140 6.25 -8.36 -19.07
N SER A 141 5.99 -7.55 -20.11
CA SER A 141 7.00 -7.12 -21.08
C SER A 141 7.86 -5.95 -20.59
N ASN A 142 7.42 -5.23 -19.56
CA ASN A 142 8.12 -4.08 -19.02
C ASN A 142 8.89 -4.41 -17.74
N ASP A 143 10.03 -3.74 -17.57
CA ASP A 143 10.78 -3.80 -16.32
C ASP A 143 10.00 -3.12 -15.19
N MET A 144 9.50 -3.94 -14.26
CA MET A 144 8.76 -3.51 -13.08
C MET A 144 9.64 -3.20 -11.88
N SER A 145 10.97 -3.24 -12.01
CA SER A 145 11.90 -2.78 -10.96
C SER A 145 11.77 -1.28 -10.71
N ARG A 146 11.29 -0.53 -11.71
CA ARG A 146 10.92 0.88 -11.60
C ARG A 146 9.41 1.02 -11.49
N ARG A 147 8.96 1.84 -10.52
CA ARG A 147 7.54 2.16 -10.42
C ARG A 147 7.11 3.00 -11.62
N ILE A 148 6.09 2.52 -12.33
CA ILE A 148 5.44 3.22 -13.42
C ILE A 148 4.00 3.53 -13.00
N SER A 149 3.57 4.76 -13.24
CA SER A 149 2.17 5.15 -13.07
C SER A 149 1.58 5.57 -14.40
N MET A 150 0.40 5.08 -14.68
CA MET A 150 -0.45 5.62 -15.74
C MET A 150 -1.19 6.83 -15.18
N VAL A 151 -1.27 7.90 -15.96
CA VAL A 151 -1.98 9.11 -15.56
C VAL A 151 -3.20 9.33 -16.45
N LEU A 152 -4.33 9.62 -15.82
CA LEU A 152 -5.56 10.00 -16.52
C LEU A 152 -5.85 11.47 -16.23
N PRO A 153 -5.60 12.40 -17.17
CA PRO A 153 -6.01 13.78 -17.01
C PRO A 153 -7.53 13.91 -17.15
N CYS A 154 -8.15 14.54 -16.18
CA CYS A 154 -9.58 14.80 -16.13
C CYS A 154 -9.83 16.31 -16.06
N ILE A 155 -10.84 16.79 -16.78
CA ILE A 155 -11.27 18.19 -16.69
C ILE A 155 -12.27 18.31 -15.55
N PHE A 156 -11.92 19.15 -14.58
CA PHE A 156 -12.79 19.48 -13.45
C PHE A 156 -13.31 20.91 -13.62
N ASN A 157 -14.63 21.06 -13.67
CA ASN A 157 -15.28 22.36 -13.77
C ASN A 157 -16.07 22.63 -12.48
N VAL A 158 -15.60 23.58 -11.67
CA VAL A 158 -16.36 24.09 -10.53
C VAL A 158 -17.43 25.02 -11.09
N ARG A 159 -18.60 24.49 -11.45
CA ARG A 159 -19.77 25.35 -11.59
C ARG A 159 -20.01 25.98 -10.22
N SER A 160 -19.80 27.28 -10.14
CA SER A 160 -20.26 28.06 -8.98
C SER A 160 -21.74 27.75 -8.77
N GLN A 161 -22.07 27.03 -7.70
CA GLN A 161 -23.45 26.96 -7.22
C GLN A 161 -23.77 28.32 -6.60
N THR A 162 -24.11 29.28 -7.43
CA THR A 162 -24.85 30.46 -7.02
C THR A 162 -26.30 30.04 -6.89
N HIS A 163 -26.70 29.75 -5.66
CA HIS A 163 -28.11 29.77 -5.24
C HIS A 163 -28.42 31.10 -4.57
#